data_bfb99ccb2c924635a8d093b9e131b0a5
#
_entry.id   bfb99ccb2c924635a8d093b9e131b0a5
#
_cell.length_a   1.000
_cell.length_b   1.000
_cell.length_c   1.000
_cell.angle_alpha   90.00
_cell.angle_beta   90.00
_cell.angle_gamma   90.00
#
_symmetry.space_group_name_H-M   'P 1'
#
loop_
_entity.id
_entity.type
_entity.pdbx_description
1 polymer ?
#
loop_
_entity_poly.entity_id
_entity_poly.type
_entity_poly.pdbx_seq_one_letter_code
_entity_poly.pdbx_strand_id
1 'polypeptide(L)'
;EAEPMIIGRNFLVKLNTNIGNSALSSGIEEEIDKAVWSCHWGGDTLMDLSTGDHIHETREWIIRNCPVPVGTVPIYQALEKVNGKVENLSWEIYRDTLIEQCEQGVDYFTIHAGVLKAHADLVGERLTGIVSRGGSIMTKWCVIHNQESFLYTHFDEICEILKQYDVAISLGDGMRPGSIHDANDRSQFLELDVLGELTTKAWAHDVQVIIEGPGHIPMHKIKENMEKELNSCHEAPFYTLGPLTTDIAPGYDHITSAIGAAQIAWLGTAMICYVTPKEHLGLPDREDVRNGVIAYKIAAHAADLAKGFPGAQIRDDAMSK
;
A
#
# COMPACT_ATOMS: atom_id res chain seq x y z
N GLU A 1 -21.30 -7.21 -5.69
CA GLU A 1 -20.98 -5.88 -5.14
C GLU A 1 -20.08 -6.06 -3.92
N ALA A 2 -19.09 -5.18 -3.75
CA ALA A 2 -18.20 -5.22 -2.61
C ALA A 2 -18.91 -4.75 -1.33
N GLU A 3 -18.44 -5.26 -0.18
CA GLU A 3 -18.88 -4.78 1.14
C GLU A 3 -18.42 -3.33 1.35
N PRO A 4 -19.31 -2.42 1.80
CA PRO A 4 -18.92 -1.05 2.10
C PRO A 4 -17.83 -0.99 3.17
N MET A 5 -16.78 -0.20 2.93
CA MET A 5 -15.65 -0.10 3.84
C MET A 5 -15.36 1.35 4.20
N ILE A 6 -15.34 1.65 5.49
CA ILE A 6 -14.95 2.96 6.01
C ILE A 6 -13.50 2.88 6.50
N ILE A 7 -12.61 3.60 5.85
CA ILE A 7 -11.20 3.71 6.22
C ILE A 7 -10.96 5.10 6.77
N GLY A 8 -10.61 5.19 8.04
CA GLY A 8 -10.40 6.48 8.69
C GLY A 8 -9.91 6.32 10.13
N ARG A 9 -9.16 7.28 10.58
CA ARG A 9 -8.49 7.33 11.89
C ARG A 9 -9.44 7.14 13.08
N ASN A 10 -10.69 7.62 12.95
CA ASN A 10 -11.71 7.55 14.01
C ASN A 10 -12.60 6.30 13.94
N PHE A 11 -12.30 5.37 13.04
CA PHE A 11 -13.01 4.11 12.87
C PHE A 11 -12.13 2.93 13.30
N LEU A 12 -12.70 1.72 13.30
CA LEU A 12 -11.91 0.51 13.54
C LEU A 12 -10.79 0.40 12.50
N VAL A 13 -9.61 0.01 12.95
CA VAL A 13 -8.44 -0.21 12.08
C VAL A 13 -8.75 -1.30 11.06
N LYS A 14 -8.54 -1.00 9.79
CA LYS A 14 -8.74 -1.93 8.68
C LYS A 14 -7.45 -2.66 8.33
N LEU A 15 -7.63 -3.85 7.81
CA LEU A 15 -6.54 -4.71 7.36
C LEU A 15 -6.60 -4.89 5.85
N ASN A 16 -5.54 -4.46 5.16
CA ASN A 16 -5.32 -4.80 3.75
C ASN A 16 -4.44 -6.04 3.62
N THR A 17 -4.79 -6.91 2.67
CA THR A 17 -4.00 -8.07 2.28
C THR A 17 -3.49 -7.91 0.85
N ASN A 18 -2.25 -8.31 0.61
CA ASN A 18 -1.63 -8.27 -0.71
C ASN A 18 -1.53 -9.69 -1.27
N ILE A 19 -1.93 -9.85 -2.52
CA ILE A 19 -1.71 -11.05 -3.32
C ILE A 19 -1.17 -10.63 -4.69
N GLY A 20 -0.84 -11.58 -5.52
CA GLY A 20 -0.44 -11.32 -6.90
C GLY A 20 0.54 -12.37 -7.42
N ASN A 21 0.39 -12.71 -8.67
CA ASN A 21 1.31 -13.60 -9.36
C ASN A 21 2.60 -12.86 -9.76
N SER A 22 3.63 -13.65 -10.05
CA SER A 22 4.86 -13.15 -10.67
C SER A 22 5.20 -13.99 -11.90
N ALA A 23 6.12 -13.50 -12.74
CA ALA A 23 6.59 -14.23 -13.91
C ALA A 23 7.19 -15.62 -13.60
N LEU A 24 7.49 -15.90 -12.31
CA LEU A 24 8.17 -17.12 -11.88
C LEU A 24 7.27 -18.09 -11.11
N SER A 25 6.13 -17.66 -10.61
CA SER A 25 5.27 -18.50 -9.76
C SER A 25 3.85 -17.99 -9.65
N SER A 26 2.94 -18.90 -9.32
CA SER A 26 1.51 -18.75 -9.08
C SER A 26 0.67 -18.59 -10.34
N GLY A 27 -0.37 -19.42 -10.42
CA GLY A 27 -1.41 -19.32 -11.45
C GLY A 27 -2.64 -18.56 -10.97
N ILE A 28 -3.56 -18.25 -11.88
CA ILE A 28 -4.80 -17.53 -11.59
C ILE A 28 -5.60 -18.21 -10.45
N GLU A 29 -5.74 -19.53 -10.51
CA GLU A 29 -6.50 -20.30 -9.49
C GLU A 29 -5.89 -20.16 -8.09
N GLU A 30 -4.56 -20.17 -7.99
CA GLU A 30 -3.86 -20.00 -6.71
C GLU A 30 -4.06 -18.60 -6.14
N GLU A 31 -4.04 -17.56 -6.99
CA GLU A 31 -4.30 -16.18 -6.56
C GLU A 31 -5.75 -15.98 -6.09
N ILE A 32 -6.71 -16.60 -6.78
CA ILE A 32 -8.12 -16.59 -6.34
C ILE A 32 -8.27 -17.29 -4.98
N ASP A 33 -7.65 -18.45 -4.79
CA ASP A 33 -7.70 -19.18 -3.50
C ASP A 33 -7.11 -18.33 -2.38
N LYS A 34 -5.97 -17.69 -2.61
CA LYS A 34 -5.37 -16.76 -1.62
C LYS A 34 -6.26 -15.55 -1.34
N ALA A 35 -6.92 -14.96 -2.36
CA ALA A 35 -7.85 -13.86 -2.20
C ALA A 35 -9.03 -14.23 -1.30
N VAL A 36 -9.72 -15.32 -1.64
CA VAL A 36 -10.85 -15.85 -0.86
C VAL A 36 -10.41 -16.20 0.57
N TRP A 37 -9.25 -16.83 0.71
CA TRP A 37 -8.69 -17.21 2.00
C TRP A 37 -8.37 -16.01 2.88
N SER A 38 -7.80 -14.95 2.31
CA SER A 38 -7.50 -13.72 3.04
C SER A 38 -8.77 -13.06 3.58
N CYS A 39 -9.83 -13.00 2.78
CA CYS A 39 -11.14 -12.49 3.21
C CYS A 39 -11.76 -13.37 4.30
N HIS A 40 -11.67 -14.69 4.16
CA HIS A 40 -12.16 -15.64 5.17
C HIS A 40 -11.53 -15.44 6.55
N TRP A 41 -10.24 -15.11 6.59
CA TRP A 41 -9.52 -14.84 7.83
C TRP A 41 -9.64 -13.41 8.34
N GLY A 42 -10.28 -12.52 7.58
CA GLY A 42 -10.67 -11.18 8.03
C GLY A 42 -9.92 -10.03 7.38
N GLY A 43 -9.36 -10.23 6.18
CA GLY A 43 -8.92 -9.11 5.34
C GLY A 43 -10.08 -8.19 5.04
N ASP A 44 -9.91 -6.89 5.26
CA ASP A 44 -10.94 -5.86 5.06
C ASP A 44 -10.86 -5.25 3.67
N THR A 45 -9.68 -5.26 3.05
CA THR A 45 -9.40 -4.89 1.66
C THR A 45 -8.37 -5.84 1.07
N LEU A 46 -8.25 -5.86 -0.25
CA LEU A 46 -7.29 -6.69 -0.96
C LEU A 46 -6.58 -5.89 -2.04
N MET A 47 -5.27 -6.04 -2.17
CA MET A 47 -4.52 -5.51 -3.31
C MET A 47 -4.00 -6.63 -4.20
N ASP A 48 -4.27 -6.51 -5.50
CA ASP A 48 -3.64 -7.33 -6.53
C ASP A 48 -2.35 -6.67 -7.01
N LEU A 49 -1.22 -7.24 -6.62
CA LEU A 49 0.12 -6.81 -6.99
C LEU A 49 0.72 -7.63 -8.13
N SER A 50 -0.10 -8.27 -8.94
CA SER A 50 0.34 -9.12 -10.05
C SER A 50 1.28 -8.39 -11.01
N THR A 51 2.35 -9.09 -11.39
CA THR A 51 3.42 -8.57 -12.26
C THR A 51 3.83 -9.57 -13.35
N GLY A 52 3.20 -10.76 -13.37
CA GLY A 52 3.41 -11.80 -14.35
C GLY A 52 2.57 -11.59 -15.61
N ASP A 53 2.49 -12.64 -16.42
CA ASP A 53 1.60 -12.67 -17.58
C ASP A 53 0.12 -12.71 -17.14
N HIS A 54 -0.78 -12.27 -18.02
CA HIS A 54 -2.22 -12.31 -17.79
C HIS A 54 -2.74 -11.47 -16.61
N ILE A 55 -2.11 -10.32 -16.33
CA ILE A 55 -2.51 -9.40 -15.25
C ILE A 55 -3.99 -9.02 -15.36
N HIS A 56 -4.46 -8.67 -16.56
CA HIS A 56 -5.85 -8.30 -16.82
C HIS A 56 -6.84 -9.42 -16.44
N GLU A 57 -6.57 -10.63 -16.89
CA GLU A 57 -7.43 -11.80 -16.63
C GLU A 57 -7.40 -12.20 -15.16
N THR A 58 -6.22 -12.21 -14.54
CA THR A 58 -6.05 -12.50 -13.10
C THR A 58 -6.88 -11.54 -12.27
N ARG A 59 -6.79 -10.24 -12.53
CA ARG A 59 -7.56 -9.21 -11.82
C ARG A 59 -9.07 -9.36 -12.00
N GLU A 60 -9.54 -9.67 -13.22
CA GLU A 60 -10.96 -9.90 -13.47
C GLU A 60 -11.51 -11.02 -12.58
N TRP A 61 -10.78 -12.13 -12.47
CA TRP A 61 -11.16 -13.24 -11.60
C TRP A 61 -11.09 -12.90 -10.12
N ILE A 62 -10.08 -12.12 -9.69
CA ILE A 62 -9.98 -11.64 -8.30
C ILE A 62 -11.19 -10.79 -7.95
N ILE A 63 -11.51 -9.77 -8.76
CA ILE A 63 -12.65 -8.87 -8.52
C ILE A 63 -13.98 -9.66 -8.43
N ARG A 64 -14.18 -10.65 -9.29
CA ARG A 64 -15.40 -11.48 -9.29
C ARG A 64 -15.54 -12.36 -8.04
N ASN A 65 -14.46 -12.71 -7.38
CA ASN A 65 -14.46 -13.64 -6.24
C ASN A 65 -14.16 -12.95 -4.90
N CYS A 66 -13.92 -11.65 -4.89
CA CYS A 66 -13.55 -10.88 -3.71
C CYS A 66 -14.75 -10.01 -3.27
N PRO A 67 -15.25 -10.19 -2.02
CA PRO A 67 -16.36 -9.39 -1.51
C PRO A 67 -15.95 -8.07 -0.89
N VAL A 68 -14.64 -7.80 -0.76
CA VAL A 68 -14.06 -6.58 -0.19
C VAL A 68 -13.48 -5.70 -1.28
N PRO A 69 -13.24 -4.39 -1.02
CA PRO A 69 -12.64 -3.50 -2.00
C PRO A 69 -11.29 -4.03 -2.49
N VAL A 70 -11.08 -3.96 -3.81
CA VAL A 70 -9.87 -4.42 -4.49
C VAL A 70 -9.06 -3.23 -5.00
N GLY A 71 -7.80 -3.17 -4.59
CA GLY A 71 -6.83 -2.19 -5.06
C GLY A 71 -5.80 -2.79 -6.01
N THR A 72 -5.17 -1.93 -6.81
CA THR A 72 -4.07 -2.33 -7.71
C THR A 72 -2.98 -1.26 -7.79
N VAL A 73 -1.89 -1.60 -8.49
CA VAL A 73 -0.78 -0.69 -8.79
C VAL A 73 -0.64 -0.58 -10.32
N PRO A 74 -1.33 0.35 -11.00
CA PRO A 74 -1.45 0.39 -12.46
C PRO A 74 -0.12 0.44 -13.21
N ILE A 75 0.93 1.02 -12.60
CA ILE A 75 2.26 1.10 -13.24
C ILE A 75 2.87 -0.29 -13.51
N TYR A 76 2.45 -1.34 -12.78
CA TYR A 76 2.96 -2.70 -13.02
C TYR A 76 2.45 -3.25 -14.35
N GLN A 77 1.16 -3.07 -14.65
CA GLN A 77 0.60 -3.46 -15.93
C GLN A 77 1.07 -2.55 -17.07
N ALA A 78 1.21 -1.25 -16.83
CA ALA A 78 1.79 -0.34 -17.82
C ALA A 78 3.22 -0.76 -18.20
N LEU A 79 4.02 -1.21 -17.23
CA LEU A 79 5.36 -1.73 -17.47
C LEU A 79 5.34 -3.06 -18.25
N GLU A 80 4.38 -3.94 -17.95
CA GLU A 80 4.19 -5.18 -18.70
C GLU A 80 3.86 -4.89 -20.17
N LYS A 81 2.96 -3.94 -20.47
CA LYS A 81 2.61 -3.51 -21.85
C LYS A 81 3.80 -3.03 -22.67
N VAL A 82 4.87 -2.58 -22.03
CA VAL A 82 6.14 -2.20 -22.69
C VAL A 82 7.24 -3.25 -22.51
N ASN A 83 6.87 -4.51 -22.24
CA ASN A 83 7.80 -5.63 -22.06
C ASN A 83 8.88 -5.37 -20.99
N GLY A 84 8.54 -4.71 -19.89
CA GLY A 84 9.43 -4.42 -18.78
C GLY A 84 10.46 -3.31 -19.04
N LYS A 85 10.37 -2.61 -20.15
CA LYS A 85 11.30 -1.54 -20.55
C LYS A 85 10.82 -0.20 -20.00
N VAL A 86 11.39 0.22 -18.86
CA VAL A 86 11.03 1.47 -18.19
C VAL A 86 11.17 2.68 -19.11
N GLU A 87 12.17 2.70 -19.99
CA GLU A 87 12.42 3.76 -20.97
C GLU A 87 11.29 3.94 -21.99
N ASN A 88 10.44 2.94 -22.18
CA ASN A 88 9.31 2.98 -23.10
C ASN A 88 7.98 3.38 -22.42
N LEU A 89 7.98 3.55 -21.10
CA LEU A 89 6.80 4.04 -20.39
C LEU A 89 6.51 5.48 -20.81
N SER A 90 5.23 5.79 -20.98
CA SER A 90 4.75 7.15 -21.24
C SER A 90 3.46 7.42 -20.48
N TRP A 91 3.08 8.70 -20.42
CA TRP A 91 1.80 9.10 -19.85
C TRP A 91 0.62 8.42 -20.55
N GLU A 92 0.62 8.35 -21.88
CA GLU A 92 -0.47 7.78 -22.65
C GLU A 92 -0.68 6.29 -22.33
N ILE A 93 0.39 5.49 -22.25
CA ILE A 93 0.32 4.07 -21.89
C ILE A 93 -0.21 3.91 -20.46
N TYR A 94 0.25 4.75 -19.56
CA TYR A 94 -0.21 4.74 -18.17
C TYR A 94 -1.68 5.14 -18.06
N ARG A 95 -2.08 6.24 -18.68
CA ARG A 95 -3.46 6.72 -18.74
C ARG A 95 -4.42 5.65 -19.26
N ASP A 96 -4.09 5.04 -20.39
CA ASP A 96 -4.93 4.00 -21.01
C ASP A 96 -5.01 2.75 -20.13
N THR A 97 -3.96 2.43 -19.39
CA THR A 97 -3.96 1.35 -18.40
C THR A 97 -4.81 1.70 -17.18
N LEU A 98 -4.76 2.93 -16.71
CA LEU A 98 -5.58 3.41 -15.60
C LEU A 98 -7.06 3.31 -15.94
N ILE A 99 -7.46 3.79 -17.13
CA ILE A 99 -8.85 3.72 -17.61
C ILE A 99 -9.30 2.25 -17.75
N GLU A 100 -8.48 1.39 -18.33
CA GLU A 100 -8.78 -0.05 -18.43
C GLU A 100 -9.09 -0.68 -17.07
N GLN A 101 -8.31 -0.35 -16.04
CA GLN A 101 -8.52 -0.88 -14.70
C GLN A 101 -9.75 -0.26 -14.00
N CYS A 102 -10.05 1.01 -14.26
CA CYS A 102 -11.31 1.62 -13.83
C CYS A 102 -12.52 0.89 -14.44
N GLU A 103 -12.49 0.59 -15.74
CA GLU A 103 -13.56 -0.12 -16.44
C GLU A 103 -13.74 -1.57 -15.97
N GLN A 104 -12.67 -2.19 -15.45
CA GLN A 104 -12.76 -3.51 -14.81
C GLN A 104 -13.41 -3.47 -13.42
N GLY A 105 -13.53 -2.30 -12.78
CA GLY A 105 -14.15 -2.14 -11.48
C GLY A 105 -13.18 -2.23 -10.30
N VAL A 106 -11.94 -1.81 -10.46
CA VAL A 106 -10.99 -1.64 -9.34
C VAL A 106 -11.46 -0.49 -8.46
N ASP A 107 -11.41 -0.66 -7.14
CA ASP A 107 -11.96 0.29 -6.17
C ASP A 107 -10.97 1.39 -5.76
N TYR A 108 -9.67 1.12 -5.78
CA TYR A 108 -8.63 2.10 -5.48
C TYR A 108 -7.30 1.77 -6.13
N PHE A 109 -6.49 2.80 -6.39
CA PHE A 109 -5.18 2.65 -7.03
C PHE A 109 -4.05 3.18 -6.17
N THR A 110 -2.99 2.38 -6.00
CA THR A 110 -1.71 2.90 -5.53
C THR A 110 -0.97 3.58 -6.66
N ILE A 111 -0.72 4.88 -6.50
CA ILE A 111 -0.06 5.73 -7.49
C ILE A 111 1.12 6.46 -6.83
N HIS A 112 2.34 6.16 -7.28
CA HIS A 112 3.59 6.72 -6.74
C HIS A 112 3.88 8.12 -7.30
N ALA A 113 2.88 9.01 -7.24
CA ALA A 113 2.97 10.37 -7.78
C ALA A 113 3.89 11.30 -6.97
N GLY A 114 4.18 10.94 -5.71
CA GLY A 114 5.09 11.69 -4.85
C GLY A 114 6.58 11.46 -5.14
N VAL A 115 6.91 10.47 -6.00
CA VAL A 115 8.30 10.22 -6.41
C VAL A 115 8.74 11.26 -7.43
N LEU A 116 9.57 12.18 -7.01
CA LEU A 116 10.11 13.25 -7.83
C LEU A 116 11.53 12.92 -8.32
N LYS A 117 11.95 13.57 -9.40
CA LYS A 117 13.33 13.46 -9.92
C LYS A 117 14.40 13.74 -8.85
N ALA A 118 14.13 14.69 -7.95
CA ALA A 118 15.05 15.05 -6.86
C ALA A 118 15.35 13.90 -5.89
N HIS A 119 14.49 12.88 -5.79
CA HIS A 119 14.75 11.71 -4.95
C HIS A 119 15.92 10.87 -5.44
N ALA A 120 16.22 10.87 -6.75
CA ALA A 120 17.34 10.12 -7.30
C ALA A 120 18.69 10.49 -6.66
N ASP A 121 18.87 11.76 -6.29
CA ASP A 121 20.09 12.25 -5.67
C ASP A 121 20.22 11.83 -4.18
N LEU A 122 19.10 11.53 -3.54
CA LEU A 122 19.06 11.17 -2.11
C LEU A 122 19.22 9.66 -1.85
N VAL A 123 18.98 8.83 -2.88
CA VAL A 123 19.01 7.36 -2.74
C VAL A 123 20.38 6.83 -2.35
N GLY A 124 21.46 7.49 -2.80
CA GLY A 124 22.83 7.11 -2.50
C GLY A 124 23.22 7.19 -1.02
N GLU A 125 22.44 7.88 -0.20
CA GLU A 125 22.64 8.01 1.25
C GLU A 125 22.03 6.84 2.04
N ARG A 126 21.19 6.01 1.39
CA ARG A 126 20.46 4.91 2.03
C ARG A 126 21.23 3.60 2.03
N LEU A 127 21.05 2.82 3.11
CA LEU A 127 21.58 1.47 3.21
C LEU A 127 20.91 0.51 2.23
N THR A 128 19.57 0.62 2.07
CA THR A 128 18.76 -0.29 1.24
C THR A 128 18.29 0.32 -0.07
N GLY A 129 18.63 1.58 -0.35
CA GLY A 129 18.21 2.27 -1.56
C GLY A 129 16.69 2.43 -1.67
N ILE A 130 16.11 2.08 -2.82
CA ILE A 130 14.67 2.12 -3.08
C ILE A 130 14.13 0.69 -3.09
N VAL A 131 13.34 0.32 -2.10
CA VAL A 131 12.73 -1.01 -1.97
C VAL A 131 11.32 -1.09 -2.57
N SER A 132 10.65 0.05 -2.74
CA SER A 132 9.37 0.12 -3.44
C SER A 132 9.56 -0.15 -4.92
N ARG A 133 8.82 -1.12 -5.47
CA ARG A 133 8.87 -1.41 -6.91
C ARG A 133 8.39 -0.24 -7.75
N GLY A 134 7.26 0.37 -7.38
CA GLY A 134 6.74 1.54 -8.08
C GLY A 134 7.67 2.76 -7.96
N GLY A 135 8.21 2.99 -6.76
CA GLY A 135 9.22 4.02 -6.52
C GLY A 135 10.48 3.84 -7.37
N SER A 136 10.98 2.61 -7.46
CA SER A 136 12.15 2.26 -8.29
C SER A 136 11.87 2.47 -9.79
N ILE A 137 10.71 2.06 -10.30
CA ILE A 137 10.31 2.27 -11.71
C ILE A 137 10.30 3.76 -12.03
N MET A 138 9.62 4.58 -11.21
CA MET A 138 9.48 6.02 -11.48
C MET A 138 10.79 6.78 -11.31
N THR A 139 11.60 6.47 -10.29
CA THR A 139 12.94 7.07 -10.16
C THR A 139 13.82 6.75 -11.36
N LYS A 140 13.84 5.49 -11.80
CA LYS A 140 14.58 5.09 -13.01
C LYS A 140 14.09 5.82 -14.24
N TRP A 141 12.76 5.97 -14.41
CA TRP A 141 12.18 6.71 -15.54
C TRP A 141 12.65 8.18 -15.53
N CYS A 142 12.57 8.86 -14.37
CA CYS A 142 13.01 10.25 -14.23
C CYS A 142 14.49 10.43 -14.60
N VAL A 143 15.35 9.49 -14.19
CA VAL A 143 16.78 9.52 -14.50
C VAL A 143 17.03 9.33 -16.00
N ILE A 144 16.41 8.31 -16.62
CA ILE A 144 16.61 8.00 -18.05
C ILE A 144 16.16 9.14 -18.94
N HIS A 145 14.97 9.71 -18.67
CA HIS A 145 14.41 10.80 -19.48
C HIS A 145 14.91 12.17 -19.07
N ASN A 146 15.62 12.29 -17.95
CA ASN A 146 16.02 13.56 -17.35
C ASN A 146 14.84 14.52 -17.17
N GLN A 147 13.65 14.00 -16.85
CA GLN A 147 12.38 14.72 -16.69
C GLN A 147 11.75 14.42 -15.35
N GLU A 148 10.80 15.26 -14.93
CA GLU A 148 9.97 15.02 -13.77
C GLU A 148 8.97 13.88 -14.04
N SER A 149 8.60 13.15 -12.99
CA SER A 149 7.65 12.04 -13.07
C SER A 149 6.37 12.43 -13.78
N PHE A 150 5.96 11.67 -14.80
CA PHE A 150 4.67 11.91 -15.47
C PHE A 150 3.48 11.67 -14.54
N LEU A 151 3.61 10.86 -13.49
CA LEU A 151 2.57 10.68 -12.48
C LEU A 151 2.33 11.95 -11.67
N TYR A 152 3.38 12.74 -11.44
CA TYR A 152 3.29 14.04 -10.77
C TYR A 152 2.80 15.13 -11.72
N THR A 153 3.37 15.21 -12.93
CA THR A 153 3.04 16.29 -13.88
C THR A 153 1.64 16.19 -14.48
N HIS A 154 1.07 14.97 -14.55
CA HIS A 154 -0.30 14.70 -15.00
C HIS A 154 -1.27 14.35 -13.86
N PHE A 155 -0.96 14.78 -12.64
CA PHE A 155 -1.75 14.38 -11.48
C PHE A 155 -3.19 14.89 -11.52
N ASP A 156 -3.43 16.07 -12.04
CA ASP A 156 -4.79 16.62 -12.21
C ASP A 156 -5.60 15.76 -13.20
N GLU A 157 -5.00 15.33 -14.30
CA GLU A 157 -5.64 14.44 -15.29
C GLU A 157 -5.93 13.05 -14.67
N ILE A 158 -5.04 12.54 -13.83
CA ILE A 158 -5.29 11.31 -13.05
C ILE A 158 -6.52 11.49 -12.17
N CYS A 159 -6.60 12.58 -11.42
CA CYS A 159 -7.75 12.86 -10.55
C CYS A 159 -9.08 12.98 -11.34
N GLU A 160 -9.06 13.59 -12.52
CA GLU A 160 -10.24 13.68 -13.39
C GLU A 160 -10.74 12.28 -13.81
N ILE A 161 -9.83 11.37 -14.17
CA ILE A 161 -10.17 9.97 -14.49
C ILE A 161 -10.77 9.27 -13.26
N LEU A 162 -10.10 9.37 -12.11
CA LEU A 162 -10.56 8.72 -10.89
C LEU A 162 -11.95 9.22 -10.45
N LYS A 163 -12.18 10.53 -10.56
CA LYS A 163 -13.50 11.13 -10.29
C LYS A 163 -14.59 10.57 -11.21
N GLN A 164 -14.28 10.42 -12.50
CA GLN A 164 -15.25 9.92 -13.49
C GLN A 164 -15.73 8.51 -13.16
N TYR A 165 -14.85 7.66 -12.61
CA TYR A 165 -15.14 6.27 -12.28
C TYR A 165 -15.41 6.02 -10.80
N ASP A 166 -15.40 7.08 -9.96
CA ASP A 166 -15.57 7.00 -8.50
C ASP A 166 -14.56 6.06 -7.82
N VAL A 167 -13.29 6.17 -8.21
CA VAL A 167 -12.18 5.36 -7.70
C VAL A 167 -11.33 6.18 -6.74
N ALA A 168 -11.00 5.60 -5.58
CA ALA A 168 -10.13 6.23 -4.60
C ALA A 168 -8.63 6.14 -5.00
N ILE A 169 -7.82 7.09 -4.52
CA ILE A 169 -6.36 7.05 -4.69
C ILE A 169 -5.67 6.65 -3.38
N SER A 170 -4.76 5.69 -3.45
CA SER A 170 -3.73 5.44 -2.45
C SER A 170 -2.43 6.08 -2.94
N LEU A 171 -2.03 7.18 -2.31
CA LEU A 171 -0.79 7.87 -2.67
C LEU A 171 0.40 7.05 -2.18
N GLY A 172 1.10 6.43 -3.12
CA GLY A 172 2.12 5.42 -2.85
C GLY A 172 3.41 6.00 -2.26
N ASP A 173 3.97 5.31 -1.28
CA ASP A 173 5.23 5.64 -0.61
C ASP A 173 6.45 5.03 -1.33
N GLY A 174 6.80 5.56 -2.48
CA GLY A 174 7.93 5.09 -3.28
C GLY A 174 9.27 5.18 -2.56
N MET A 175 9.38 6.07 -1.59
CA MET A 175 10.59 6.29 -0.77
C MET A 175 10.47 5.71 0.64
N ARG A 176 9.57 4.72 0.87
CA ARG A 176 9.54 4.04 2.18
C ARG A 176 10.89 3.39 2.51
N PRO A 177 11.32 3.39 3.79
CA PRO A 177 12.58 2.76 4.19
C PRO A 177 12.48 1.23 4.07
N GLY A 178 13.54 0.59 3.59
CA GLY A 178 13.68 -0.86 3.51
C GLY A 178 14.46 -1.48 4.66
N SER A 179 14.89 -0.65 5.62
CA SER A 179 15.54 -1.04 6.86
C SER A 179 15.27 -0.01 7.95
N ILE A 180 15.41 -0.40 9.21
CA ILE A 180 15.29 0.55 10.32
C ILE A 180 16.42 1.61 10.32
N HIS A 181 17.53 1.34 9.63
CA HIS A 181 18.62 2.30 9.44
C HIS A 181 18.13 3.54 8.69
N ASP A 182 17.34 3.36 7.63
CA ASP A 182 16.86 4.42 6.74
C ASP A 182 15.55 5.08 7.24
N ALA A 183 15.06 4.67 8.41
CA ALA A 183 13.79 5.12 8.97
C ALA A 183 13.76 6.63 9.24
N ASN A 184 12.71 7.30 8.77
CA ASN A 184 12.48 8.74 8.91
C ASN A 184 13.59 9.58 8.27
N ASP A 185 14.19 9.09 7.19
CA ASP A 185 15.23 9.84 6.49
C ASP A 185 14.65 10.99 5.66
N ARG A 186 15.56 11.80 5.11
CA ARG A 186 15.21 12.96 4.31
C ARG A 186 14.39 12.59 3.06
N SER A 187 14.72 11.46 2.42
CA SER A 187 14.02 11.01 1.21
C SER A 187 12.57 10.64 1.50
N GLN A 188 12.33 9.88 2.58
CA GLN A 188 10.98 9.52 3.02
C GLN A 188 10.14 10.76 3.36
N PHE A 189 10.68 11.68 4.16
CA PHE A 189 9.93 12.86 4.59
C PHE A 189 9.71 13.89 3.49
N LEU A 190 10.63 14.00 2.53
CA LEU A 190 10.42 14.82 1.33
C LEU A 190 9.25 14.30 0.50
N GLU A 191 9.19 12.98 0.27
CA GLU A 191 8.04 12.39 -0.43
C GLU A 191 6.74 12.63 0.34
N LEU A 192 6.73 12.43 1.65
CA LEU A 192 5.54 12.63 2.47
C LEU A 192 5.00 14.08 2.41
N ASP A 193 5.87 15.08 2.32
CA ASP A 193 5.47 16.47 2.10
C ASP A 193 4.80 16.66 0.73
N VAL A 194 5.32 16.00 -0.32
CA VAL A 194 4.71 15.99 -1.66
C VAL A 194 3.35 15.26 -1.63
N LEU A 195 3.23 14.15 -0.92
CA LEU A 195 1.94 13.44 -0.76
C LEU A 195 0.89 14.35 -0.09
N GLY A 196 1.29 15.19 0.85
CA GLY A 196 0.40 16.21 1.43
C GLY A 196 -0.07 17.25 0.42
N GLU A 197 0.81 17.74 -0.47
CA GLU A 197 0.43 18.61 -1.59
C GLU A 197 -0.58 17.91 -2.52
N LEU A 198 -0.28 16.68 -2.93
CA LEU A 198 -1.12 15.90 -3.83
C LEU A 198 -2.49 15.55 -3.20
N THR A 199 -2.54 15.37 -1.90
CA THR A 199 -3.79 15.17 -1.14
C THR A 199 -4.74 16.36 -1.33
N THR A 200 -4.22 17.57 -1.17
CA THR A 200 -5.01 18.80 -1.37
C THR A 200 -5.54 18.90 -2.80
N LYS A 201 -4.72 18.55 -3.79
CA LYS A 201 -5.14 18.52 -5.20
C LYS A 201 -6.23 17.47 -5.44
N ALA A 202 -6.05 16.24 -4.96
CA ALA A 202 -7.04 15.17 -5.11
C ALA A 202 -8.40 15.54 -4.49
N TRP A 203 -8.40 16.13 -3.30
CA TRP A 203 -9.63 16.61 -2.66
C TRP A 203 -10.31 17.74 -3.44
N ALA A 204 -9.54 18.62 -4.10
CA ALA A 204 -10.11 19.65 -4.97
C ALA A 204 -10.83 19.06 -6.20
N HIS A 205 -10.47 17.83 -6.59
CA HIS A 205 -11.16 17.04 -7.63
C HIS A 205 -12.24 16.10 -7.06
N ASP A 206 -12.59 16.17 -5.78
CA ASP A 206 -13.52 15.26 -5.08
C ASP A 206 -13.05 13.78 -5.09
N VAL A 207 -11.75 13.52 -5.17
CA VAL A 207 -11.17 12.16 -5.11
C VAL A 207 -10.82 11.81 -3.67
N GLN A 208 -11.26 10.64 -3.21
CA GLN A 208 -10.91 10.10 -1.89
C GLN A 208 -9.44 9.68 -1.86
N VAL A 209 -8.76 9.98 -0.75
CA VAL A 209 -7.31 9.76 -0.61
C VAL A 209 -7.01 8.86 0.58
N ILE A 210 -6.07 7.94 0.38
CA ILE A 210 -5.34 7.21 1.41
C ILE A 210 -3.86 7.52 1.21
N ILE A 211 -3.09 7.71 2.28
CA ILE A 211 -1.64 7.94 2.22
C ILE A 211 -0.92 6.65 2.59
N GLU A 212 -0.08 6.13 1.72
CA GLU A 212 0.79 5.00 2.08
C GLU A 212 1.94 5.45 2.99
N GLY A 213 2.35 4.57 3.86
CA GLY A 213 3.36 4.83 4.87
C GLY A 213 4.35 3.69 5.10
N PRO A 214 5.29 3.86 6.04
CA PRO A 214 6.56 3.16 6.08
C PRO A 214 6.46 1.67 6.38
N GLY A 215 7.45 0.92 5.86
CA GLY A 215 7.60 -0.51 6.10
C GLY A 215 8.59 -0.89 7.22
N HIS A 216 9.59 -0.07 7.54
CA HIS A 216 10.63 -0.35 8.54
C HIS A 216 10.88 0.86 9.42
N ILE A 217 10.31 0.88 10.63
CA ILE A 217 10.50 1.98 11.59
C ILE A 217 10.70 1.38 12.99
N PRO A 218 11.82 1.65 13.68
CA PRO A 218 12.00 1.21 15.05
C PRO A 218 11.03 1.92 15.98
N MET A 219 10.60 1.26 17.05
CA MET A 219 9.49 1.70 17.92
C MET A 219 9.58 3.17 18.37
N HIS A 220 10.77 3.64 18.71
CA HIS A 220 10.98 5.00 19.20
C HIS A 220 10.78 6.11 18.15
N LYS A 221 10.81 5.76 16.84
CA LYS A 221 10.57 6.69 15.73
C LYS A 221 9.14 6.66 15.17
N ILE A 222 8.31 5.69 15.59
CA ILE A 222 6.94 5.53 15.05
C ILE A 222 6.08 6.76 15.32
N LYS A 223 6.16 7.33 16.53
CA LYS A 223 5.38 8.51 16.88
C LYS A 223 5.74 9.71 15.99
N GLU A 224 7.02 9.97 15.78
CA GLU A 224 7.51 11.04 14.89
C GLU A 224 6.98 10.87 13.46
N ASN A 225 7.00 9.63 12.95
CA ASN A 225 6.50 9.31 11.63
C ASN A 225 5.00 9.61 11.49
N MET A 226 4.19 9.18 12.47
CA MET A 226 2.75 9.44 12.48
C MET A 226 2.43 10.94 12.61
N GLU A 227 3.14 11.65 13.49
CA GLU A 227 2.96 13.11 13.66
C GLU A 227 3.33 13.87 12.37
N LYS A 228 4.38 13.44 11.68
CA LYS A 228 4.78 14.02 10.39
C LYS A 228 3.67 13.85 9.34
N GLU A 229 3.09 12.66 9.24
CA GLU A 229 1.98 12.40 8.31
C GLU A 229 0.76 13.27 8.64
N LEU A 230 0.29 13.25 9.88
CA LEU A 230 -0.87 14.05 10.30
C LEU A 230 -0.72 15.54 9.97
N ASN A 231 0.49 16.08 10.12
CA ASN A 231 0.77 17.48 9.84
C ASN A 231 0.90 17.76 8.34
N SER A 232 1.63 16.93 7.60
CA SER A 232 1.90 17.16 6.17
C SER A 232 0.72 16.78 5.29
N CYS A 233 -0.02 15.72 5.63
CA CYS A 233 -1.11 15.17 4.82
C CYS A 233 -2.50 15.54 5.32
N HIS A 234 -2.62 16.56 6.20
CA HIS A 234 -3.90 17.14 6.63
C HIS A 234 -4.84 16.11 7.30
N GLU A 235 -4.29 15.17 8.05
CA GLU A 235 -5.01 14.07 8.71
C GLU A 235 -5.72 13.11 7.74
N ALA A 236 -5.30 13.04 6.48
CA ALA A 236 -5.79 12.03 5.55
C ALA A 236 -5.57 10.62 6.11
N PRO A 237 -6.41 9.62 5.78
CA PRO A 237 -6.23 8.26 6.29
C PRO A 237 -4.85 7.71 5.95
N PHE A 238 -4.07 7.30 6.97
CA PHE A 238 -2.75 6.69 6.79
C PHE A 238 -2.87 5.18 6.63
N TYR A 239 -2.17 4.64 5.66
CA TYR A 239 -2.10 3.22 5.32
C TYR A 239 -0.65 2.75 5.39
N THR A 240 -0.28 1.96 6.40
CA THR A 240 1.10 1.62 6.70
C THR A 240 1.42 0.15 6.45
N LEU A 241 2.62 -0.12 5.91
CA LEU A 241 3.16 -1.48 5.77
C LEU A 241 3.87 -1.87 7.08
N GLY A 242 3.15 -2.41 8.02
CA GLY A 242 3.66 -2.64 9.37
C GLY A 242 3.52 -1.39 10.25
N PRO A 243 4.64 -0.81 10.70
CA PRO A 243 6.04 -1.07 10.29
C PRO A 243 6.74 -2.20 11.04
N LEU A 244 7.73 -2.81 10.37
CA LEU A 244 8.68 -3.72 11.02
C LEU A 244 9.56 -2.91 11.98
N THR A 245 9.60 -3.32 13.24
CA THR A 245 10.32 -2.60 14.32
C THR A 245 11.78 -3.00 14.46
N THR A 246 12.18 -4.08 13.80
CA THR A 246 13.55 -4.60 13.74
C THR A 246 13.73 -5.42 12.46
N ASP A 247 14.98 -5.53 11.99
CA ASP A 247 15.33 -6.25 10.76
C ASP A 247 16.00 -7.62 11.03
N ILE A 248 16.10 -8.07 12.29
CA ILE A 248 16.88 -9.25 12.67
C ILE A 248 16.16 -10.60 12.50
N ALA A 249 14.90 -10.63 12.12
CA ALA A 249 14.08 -11.84 12.17
C ALA A 249 13.41 -12.17 10.82
N PRO A 250 14.16 -12.39 9.73
CA PRO A 250 13.58 -12.83 8.46
C PRO A 250 12.85 -14.19 8.65
N GLY A 251 11.68 -14.32 8.04
CA GLY A 251 10.76 -15.45 8.27
C GLY A 251 9.79 -15.25 9.43
N TYR A 252 9.99 -14.23 10.27
CA TYR A 252 9.10 -13.81 11.35
C TYR A 252 8.62 -12.37 11.19
N ASP A 253 8.67 -11.86 9.98
CA ASP A 253 8.33 -10.48 9.64
C ASP A 253 6.89 -10.10 10.02
N HIS A 254 5.95 -11.05 9.98
CA HIS A 254 4.58 -10.88 10.46
C HIS A 254 4.50 -10.58 11.96
N ILE A 255 5.46 -11.03 12.75
CA ILE A 255 5.54 -10.75 14.21
C ILE A 255 6.18 -9.38 14.43
N THR A 256 7.37 -9.13 13.86
CA THR A 256 8.10 -7.87 14.06
C THR A 256 7.32 -6.68 13.56
N SER A 257 6.55 -6.83 12.48
CA SER A 257 5.71 -5.79 11.91
C SER A 257 4.37 -5.63 12.65
N ALA A 258 3.79 -6.71 13.19
CA ALA A 258 2.58 -6.59 14.01
C ALA A 258 2.79 -5.73 15.27
N ILE A 259 3.99 -5.75 15.85
CA ILE A 259 4.38 -4.87 16.98
C ILE A 259 4.26 -3.40 16.55
N GLY A 260 4.87 -3.03 15.43
CA GLY A 260 4.81 -1.67 14.91
C GLY A 260 3.43 -1.28 14.42
N ALA A 261 2.71 -2.21 13.77
CA ALA A 261 1.35 -2.00 13.32
C ALA A 261 0.39 -1.66 14.46
N ALA A 262 0.46 -2.39 15.58
CA ALA A 262 -0.33 -2.08 16.77
C ALA A 262 -0.01 -0.68 17.32
N GLN A 263 1.27 -0.32 17.39
CA GLN A 263 1.70 0.97 17.91
C GLN A 263 1.29 2.14 17.00
N ILE A 264 1.52 2.04 15.69
CA ILE A 264 1.21 3.14 14.76
C ILE A 264 -0.30 3.29 14.56
N ALA A 265 -1.05 2.18 14.57
CA ALA A 265 -2.50 2.22 14.50
C ALA A 265 -3.14 2.83 15.75
N TRP A 266 -2.61 2.56 16.93
CA TRP A 266 -3.00 3.26 18.15
C TRP A 266 -2.79 4.77 18.04
N LEU A 267 -1.69 5.20 17.40
CA LEU A 267 -1.36 6.61 17.22
C LEU A 267 -2.19 7.31 16.14
N GLY A 268 -2.84 6.56 15.21
CA GLY A 268 -3.73 7.17 14.23
C GLY A 268 -3.84 6.50 12.86
N THR A 269 -3.00 5.54 12.52
CA THR A 269 -3.12 4.82 11.23
C THR A 269 -4.51 4.21 11.08
N ALA A 270 -5.11 4.40 9.93
CA ALA A 270 -6.48 3.97 9.61
C ALA A 270 -6.55 2.57 9.02
N MET A 271 -5.54 2.19 8.25
CA MET A 271 -5.42 0.88 7.61
C MET A 271 -3.99 0.38 7.70
N ILE A 272 -3.82 -0.90 8.03
CA ILE A 272 -2.52 -1.56 8.09
C ILE A 272 -2.43 -2.60 6.98
N CYS A 273 -1.32 -2.60 6.24
CA CYS A 273 -1.02 -3.64 5.28
C CYS A 273 -0.37 -4.82 6.01
N TYR A 274 -0.92 -6.01 5.81
CA TYR A 274 -0.32 -7.18 6.43
C TYR A 274 1.08 -7.47 5.88
N VAL A 275 1.87 -8.13 6.69
CA VAL A 275 3.15 -8.71 6.33
C VAL A 275 3.09 -10.20 6.62
N THR A 276 3.56 -11.02 5.68
CA THR A 276 3.60 -12.47 5.85
C THR A 276 4.98 -12.93 6.32
N PRO A 277 5.13 -14.18 6.79
CA PRO A 277 6.44 -14.76 7.08
C PRO A 277 7.40 -14.74 5.88
N LYS A 278 6.88 -14.60 4.65
CA LYS A 278 7.65 -14.61 3.40
C LYS A 278 8.06 -13.24 2.87
N GLU A 279 7.79 -12.15 3.58
CA GLU A 279 8.02 -10.77 3.09
C GLU A 279 9.39 -10.57 2.43
N HIS A 280 10.45 -11.10 3.03
CA HIS A 280 11.82 -11.00 2.52
C HIS A 280 12.33 -12.30 1.87
N LEU A 281 11.51 -13.34 1.77
CA LEU A 281 11.93 -14.68 1.37
C LEU A 281 11.29 -15.20 0.08
N GLY A 282 10.20 -14.60 -0.37
CA GLY A 282 9.49 -15.01 -1.58
C GLY A 282 7.99 -14.75 -1.56
N LEU A 283 7.27 -15.32 -2.52
CA LEU A 283 5.81 -15.20 -2.54
C LEU A 283 5.18 -16.04 -1.44
N PRO A 284 4.17 -15.52 -0.73
CA PRO A 284 3.46 -16.24 0.30
C PRO A 284 2.58 -17.35 -0.29
N ASP A 285 2.52 -18.48 0.39
CA ASP A 285 1.49 -19.47 0.19
C ASP A 285 0.25 -19.15 1.04
N ARG A 286 -0.77 -20.00 0.95
CA ARG A 286 -2.04 -19.84 1.68
C ARG A 286 -1.87 -19.79 3.21
N GLU A 287 -0.96 -20.59 3.78
CA GLU A 287 -0.70 -20.59 5.21
C GLU A 287 0.07 -19.35 5.66
N ASP A 288 0.98 -18.84 4.85
CA ASP A 288 1.66 -17.58 5.09
C ASP A 288 0.66 -16.41 5.11
N VAL A 289 -0.30 -16.40 4.16
CA VAL A 289 -1.41 -15.42 4.11
C VAL A 289 -2.21 -15.48 5.41
N ARG A 290 -2.64 -16.68 5.85
CA ARG A 290 -3.36 -16.84 7.11
C ARG A 290 -2.59 -16.31 8.31
N ASN A 291 -1.32 -16.67 8.44
CA ASN A 291 -0.48 -16.25 9.56
C ASN A 291 -0.30 -14.73 9.60
N GLY A 292 -0.10 -14.10 8.44
CA GLY A 292 -0.06 -12.64 8.32
C GLY A 292 -1.38 -11.98 8.73
N VAL A 293 -2.52 -12.46 8.22
CA VAL A 293 -3.84 -11.92 8.56
C VAL A 293 -4.12 -12.04 10.06
N ILE A 294 -3.86 -13.19 10.66
CA ILE A 294 -4.08 -13.40 12.11
C ILE A 294 -3.24 -12.42 12.93
N ALA A 295 -1.94 -12.32 12.64
CA ALA A 295 -1.05 -11.39 13.35
C ALA A 295 -1.55 -9.94 13.30
N TYR A 296 -2.01 -9.52 12.13
CA TYR A 296 -2.47 -8.15 11.92
C TYR A 296 -3.89 -7.88 12.45
N LYS A 297 -4.79 -8.87 12.44
CA LYS A 297 -6.08 -8.72 13.13
C LYS A 297 -5.91 -8.58 14.65
N ILE A 298 -4.91 -9.26 15.21
CA ILE A 298 -4.54 -9.08 16.63
C ILE A 298 -3.98 -7.67 16.86
N ALA A 299 -3.08 -7.19 16.00
CA ALA A 299 -2.50 -5.84 16.09
C ALA A 299 -3.58 -4.75 15.97
N ALA A 300 -4.48 -4.88 14.99
CA ALA A 300 -5.61 -3.96 14.79
C ALA A 300 -6.53 -3.92 16.02
N HIS A 301 -6.90 -5.08 16.56
CA HIS A 301 -7.74 -5.16 17.74
C HIS A 301 -7.08 -4.54 18.97
N ALA A 302 -5.80 -4.80 19.19
CA ALA A 302 -5.03 -4.18 20.28
C ALA A 302 -4.99 -2.65 20.17
N ALA A 303 -4.84 -2.12 18.94
CA ALA A 303 -4.90 -0.69 18.68
C ALA A 303 -6.29 -0.11 18.94
N ASP A 304 -7.36 -0.78 18.51
CA ASP A 304 -8.74 -0.35 18.74
C ASP A 304 -9.11 -0.30 20.25
N LEU A 305 -8.61 -1.27 21.03
CA LEU A 305 -8.69 -1.23 22.49
C LEU A 305 -7.98 -0.02 23.07
N ALA A 306 -6.74 0.23 22.64
CA ALA A 306 -5.93 1.35 23.12
C ALA A 306 -6.50 2.73 22.75
N LYS A 307 -7.19 2.82 21.59
CA LYS A 307 -7.95 4.01 21.15
C LYS A 307 -9.23 4.22 21.96
N GLY A 308 -9.64 3.27 22.80
CA GLY A 308 -10.91 3.30 23.53
C GLY A 308 -12.14 3.17 22.63
N PHE A 309 -12.01 2.43 21.51
CA PHE A 309 -13.12 2.26 20.57
C PHE A 309 -14.32 1.58 21.26
N PRO A 310 -15.54 2.15 21.17
CA PRO A 310 -16.72 1.60 21.85
C PRO A 310 -16.99 0.14 21.46
N GLY A 311 -17.09 -0.72 22.47
CA GLY A 311 -17.40 -2.15 22.26
C GLY A 311 -16.19 -3.04 21.95
N ALA A 312 -14.99 -2.52 21.71
CA ALA A 312 -13.80 -3.35 21.46
C ALA A 312 -13.53 -4.35 22.60
N GLN A 313 -13.64 -3.91 23.86
CA GLN A 313 -13.43 -4.73 25.07
C GLN A 313 -14.40 -5.91 25.23
N ILE A 314 -15.57 -5.87 24.59
CA ILE A 314 -16.63 -6.90 24.78
C ILE A 314 -16.12 -8.30 24.38
N ARG A 315 -15.28 -8.38 23.35
CA ARG A 315 -14.73 -9.66 22.86
C ARG A 315 -13.76 -10.24 23.87
N ASP A 316 -12.88 -9.41 24.44
CA ASP A 316 -11.91 -9.84 25.46
C ASP A 316 -12.63 -10.31 26.74
N ASP A 317 -13.66 -9.57 27.16
CA ASP A 317 -14.48 -9.94 28.31
C ASP A 317 -15.20 -11.29 28.10
N ALA A 318 -15.68 -11.53 26.89
CA ALA A 318 -16.33 -12.79 26.54
C ALA A 318 -15.35 -13.99 26.53
N MET A 319 -14.13 -13.76 26.09
CA MET A 319 -13.09 -14.80 26.09
C MET A 319 -12.49 -15.09 27.47
N SER A 320 -12.56 -14.10 28.38
CA SER A 320 -12.01 -14.23 29.74
C SER A 320 -12.98 -14.85 30.75
N LYS A 321 -14.25 -15.02 30.41
CA LYS A 321 -15.32 -15.67 31.21
C LYS A 321 -15.42 -17.16 30.96
#